data_1e3a7373038c687ad01c36d02a556efe
#
_entry.id   1e3a7373038c687ad01c36d02a556efe
#
_cell.length_a   1.000
_cell.length_b   1.000
_cell.length_c   1.000
_cell.angle_alpha   90.00
_cell.angle_beta   90.00
_cell.angle_gamma   90.00
#
_symmetry.space_group_name_H-M   'P 1'
#
loop_
_entity.id
_entity.type
_entity.pdbx_description
1 polymer ?
#
loop_
_entity_poly.entity_id
_entity_poly.type
_entity_poly.pdbx_seq_one_letter_code
_entity_poly.pdbx_strand_id
1 'polypeptide(L)'
;VHVVAPPEKKYGFLSVCAGDGLAAVFQDLGVDGVVSGGQTMNPSTESILEGVDQIPAETVFILPNNGNIIMAAQQCAALTEKNVVVIPSKTVPQGITAMMNVDFEAPDAETLANAMTDSLSGVTTAQITYAARDSDFDGFDIKEGDYLALEEGKLFGTEKSLQNLLKKLAENAKKRDASFISLYFGEDVTEEEAQAAGKLFEDACP
;
A
#
# COMPACT_ATOMS: atom_id res chain seq x y z
N VAL A 1 11.31 -20.87 -19.80
CA VAL A 1 12.36 -21.24 -18.84
C VAL A 1 12.52 -20.07 -17.89
N HIS A 2 11.99 -20.18 -16.68
CA HIS A 2 12.24 -19.20 -15.62
C HIS A 2 13.71 -19.29 -15.21
N VAL A 3 14.41 -18.18 -15.36
CA VAL A 3 15.80 -18.07 -14.91
C VAL A 3 15.77 -17.43 -13.53
N VAL A 4 16.18 -18.21 -12.53
CA VAL A 4 16.25 -17.74 -11.14
C VAL A 4 17.62 -17.07 -10.94
N ALA A 5 17.61 -15.81 -10.52
CA ALA A 5 18.85 -15.09 -10.21
C ALA A 5 19.54 -15.71 -8.99
N PRO A 6 20.85 -15.99 -9.07
CA PRO A 6 21.60 -16.51 -7.93
C PRO A 6 21.66 -15.45 -6.81
N PRO A 7 21.68 -15.88 -5.55
CA PRO A 7 21.69 -14.96 -4.43
C PRO A 7 23.02 -14.20 -4.32
N GLU A 8 22.92 -12.87 -4.24
CA GLU A 8 24.03 -11.95 -4.00
C GLU A 8 23.94 -11.29 -2.62
N LYS A 9 22.73 -11.32 -2.02
CA LYS A 9 22.45 -10.76 -0.70
C LYS A 9 21.44 -11.62 0.07
N LYS A 10 21.35 -11.36 1.36
CA LYS A 10 20.52 -12.14 2.28
C LYS A 10 19.04 -11.88 2.09
N TYR A 11 18.64 -10.60 1.99
CA TYR A 11 17.23 -10.17 1.91
C TYR A 11 16.97 -9.35 0.66
N GLY A 12 15.87 -9.66 -0.01
CA GLY A 12 15.33 -8.89 -1.12
C GLY A 12 13.86 -8.58 -0.90
N PHE A 13 13.35 -7.56 -1.59
CA PHE A 13 12.01 -7.05 -1.41
C PHE A 13 11.33 -6.81 -2.74
N LEU A 14 10.11 -7.34 -2.87
CA LEU A 14 9.22 -7.15 -4.01
C LEU A 14 7.95 -6.45 -3.54
N SER A 15 7.59 -5.32 -4.16
CA SER A 15 6.36 -4.60 -3.86
C SER A 15 5.41 -4.62 -5.05
N VAL A 16 4.11 -4.71 -4.76
CA VAL A 16 3.06 -4.49 -5.75
C VAL A 16 2.50 -3.10 -5.56
N CYS A 17 2.52 -2.28 -6.60
CA CYS A 17 1.89 -0.96 -6.60
C CYS A 17 1.60 -0.50 -8.02
N ALA A 18 0.78 0.53 -8.16
CA ALA A 18 0.47 1.17 -9.42
C ALA A 18 1.04 2.60 -9.44
N GLY A 19 1.58 2.97 -10.59
CA GLY A 19 2.13 4.31 -10.82
C GLY A 19 3.62 4.46 -10.50
N ASP A 20 4.28 5.32 -11.28
CA ASP A 20 5.74 5.51 -11.19
C ASP A 20 6.15 6.19 -9.89
N GLY A 21 5.30 7.08 -9.35
CA GLY A 21 5.57 7.78 -8.10
C GLY A 21 5.67 6.84 -6.89
N LEU A 22 4.72 5.93 -6.75
CA LEU A 22 4.75 4.92 -5.68
C LEU A 22 5.89 3.93 -5.88
N ALA A 23 6.15 3.51 -7.12
CA ALA A 23 7.29 2.67 -7.44
C ALA A 23 8.61 3.30 -6.99
N ALA A 24 8.80 4.59 -7.27
CA ALA A 24 9.98 5.34 -6.84
C ALA A 24 10.10 5.41 -5.31
N VAL A 25 9.00 5.62 -4.59
CA VAL A 25 8.99 5.61 -3.11
C VAL A 25 9.45 4.26 -2.58
N PHE A 26 8.93 3.15 -3.10
CA PHE A 26 9.36 1.82 -2.68
C PHE A 26 10.83 1.54 -3.00
N GLN A 27 11.29 1.93 -4.18
CA GLN A 27 12.69 1.78 -4.56
C GLN A 27 13.64 2.58 -3.65
N ASP A 28 13.27 3.81 -3.30
CA ASP A 28 14.02 4.65 -2.36
C ASP A 28 14.07 4.05 -0.94
N LEU A 29 13.07 3.27 -0.56
CA LEU A 29 13.03 2.54 0.72
C LEU A 29 13.82 1.22 0.70
N GLY A 30 14.35 0.80 -0.44
CA GLY A 30 15.16 -0.40 -0.59
C GLY A 30 14.48 -1.60 -1.22
N VAL A 31 13.33 -1.42 -1.86
CA VAL A 31 12.66 -2.46 -2.64
C VAL A 31 13.45 -2.73 -3.92
N ASP A 32 13.70 -4.00 -4.22
CA ASP A 32 14.50 -4.44 -5.36
C ASP A 32 13.70 -4.59 -6.65
N GLY A 33 12.42 -4.89 -6.53
CA GLY A 33 11.54 -5.08 -7.66
C GLY A 33 10.12 -4.56 -7.38
N VAL A 34 9.46 -4.07 -8.42
CA VAL A 34 8.08 -3.63 -8.38
C VAL A 34 7.28 -4.35 -9.45
N VAL A 35 6.15 -4.94 -9.04
CA VAL A 35 5.16 -5.50 -9.96
C VAL A 35 3.99 -4.54 -10.04
N SER A 36 3.61 -4.16 -11.26
CA SER A 36 2.48 -3.26 -11.47
C SER A 36 1.16 -3.97 -11.16
N GLY A 37 0.37 -3.35 -10.28
CA GLY A 37 -0.95 -3.83 -9.88
C GLY A 37 -1.52 -3.01 -8.73
N GLY A 38 -2.80 -3.20 -8.48
CA GLY A 38 -3.48 -2.47 -7.40
C GLY A 38 -4.99 -2.61 -7.46
N GLN A 39 -5.71 -1.53 -7.16
CA GLN A 39 -7.17 -1.51 -6.98
C GLN A 39 -7.96 -2.04 -8.18
N THR A 40 -7.54 -1.74 -9.40
CA THR A 40 -8.27 -2.06 -10.63
C THR A 40 -7.69 -3.22 -11.42
N MET A 41 -6.47 -3.66 -11.09
CA MET A 41 -5.78 -4.72 -11.81
C MET A 41 -4.88 -5.52 -10.86
N ASN A 42 -5.27 -6.78 -10.62
CA ASN A 42 -4.44 -7.69 -9.85
C ASN A 42 -3.38 -8.33 -10.76
N PRO A 43 -2.10 -8.32 -10.38
CA PRO A 43 -1.09 -9.06 -11.11
C PRO A 43 -1.36 -10.57 -11.01
N SER A 44 -0.96 -11.30 -12.04
CA SER A 44 -1.03 -12.76 -12.01
C SER A 44 0.03 -13.33 -11.04
N THR A 45 -0.20 -14.55 -10.56
CA THR A 45 0.80 -15.29 -9.79
C THR A 45 2.11 -15.41 -10.58
N GLU A 46 2.02 -15.61 -11.89
CA GLU A 46 3.19 -15.69 -12.79
C GLU A 46 4.00 -14.38 -12.80
N SER A 47 3.34 -13.22 -12.90
CA SER A 47 4.02 -11.92 -12.86
C SER A 47 4.75 -11.68 -11.54
N ILE A 48 4.16 -12.11 -10.42
CA ILE A 48 4.80 -12.02 -9.10
C ILE A 48 6.00 -12.98 -9.04
N LEU A 49 5.83 -14.20 -9.55
CA LEU A 49 6.90 -15.20 -9.59
C LEU A 49 8.11 -14.73 -10.40
N GLU A 50 7.88 -14.16 -11.57
CA GLU A 50 8.94 -13.56 -12.40
C GLU A 50 9.68 -12.47 -11.63
N GLY A 51 8.95 -11.59 -10.93
CA GLY A 51 9.53 -10.55 -10.09
C GLY A 51 10.42 -11.12 -8.98
N VAL A 52 9.96 -12.15 -8.30
CA VAL A 52 10.71 -12.84 -7.24
C VAL A 52 11.98 -13.48 -7.80
N ASP A 53 11.88 -14.19 -8.92
CA ASP A 53 12.98 -14.95 -9.51
C ASP A 53 14.11 -14.05 -10.01
N GLN A 54 13.80 -12.80 -10.36
CA GLN A 54 14.79 -11.81 -10.80
C GLN A 54 15.57 -11.15 -9.66
N ILE A 55 15.09 -11.24 -8.41
CA ILE A 55 15.76 -10.62 -7.26
C ILE A 55 16.89 -11.52 -6.76
N PRO A 56 18.16 -11.06 -6.75
CA PRO A 56 19.31 -11.86 -6.37
C PRO A 56 19.47 -11.91 -4.84
N ALA A 57 18.50 -12.47 -4.13
CA ALA A 57 18.51 -12.60 -2.68
C ALA A 57 18.19 -14.05 -2.25
N GLU A 58 18.69 -14.44 -1.08
CA GLU A 58 18.38 -15.74 -0.47
C GLU A 58 16.91 -15.84 -0.06
N THR A 59 16.39 -14.77 0.55
CA THR A 59 15.00 -14.63 0.95
C THR A 59 14.40 -13.39 0.31
N VAL A 60 13.23 -13.55 -0.32
CA VAL A 60 12.47 -12.44 -0.91
C VAL A 60 11.19 -12.21 -0.12
N PHE A 61 11.03 -10.98 0.38
CA PHE A 61 9.83 -10.52 1.06
C PHE A 61 8.90 -9.88 0.04
N ILE A 62 7.65 -10.33 -0.02
CA ILE A 62 6.63 -9.76 -0.89
C ILE A 62 5.71 -8.85 -0.09
N LEU A 63 5.52 -7.63 -0.58
CA LEU A 63 4.55 -6.65 -0.09
C LEU A 63 3.40 -6.56 -1.10
N PRO A 64 2.30 -7.29 -0.89
CA PRO A 64 1.17 -7.30 -1.83
C PRO A 64 0.41 -5.97 -1.88
N ASN A 65 0.32 -5.28 -0.76
CA ASN A 65 -0.34 -3.97 -0.61
C ASN A 65 -1.83 -3.94 -1.04
N ASN A 66 -2.44 -5.12 -1.10
CA ASN A 66 -3.85 -5.30 -1.40
C ASN A 66 -4.30 -6.67 -0.91
N GLY A 67 -5.39 -6.72 -0.17
CA GLY A 67 -5.92 -7.98 0.37
C GLY A 67 -6.23 -9.03 -0.69
N ASN A 68 -6.62 -8.61 -1.90
CA ASN A 68 -6.90 -9.52 -3.01
C ASN A 68 -5.64 -10.12 -3.65
N ILE A 69 -4.48 -9.52 -3.41
CA ILE A 69 -3.20 -9.96 -4.00
C ILE A 69 -2.44 -10.89 -3.04
N ILE A 70 -2.75 -10.87 -1.76
CA ILE A 70 -2.07 -11.71 -0.74
C ILE A 70 -2.09 -13.19 -1.13
N MET A 71 -3.22 -13.69 -1.59
CA MET A 71 -3.35 -15.11 -2.00
C MET A 71 -2.45 -15.46 -3.18
N ALA A 72 -2.37 -14.59 -4.19
CA ALA A 72 -1.48 -14.80 -5.34
C ALA A 72 -0.01 -14.79 -4.92
N ALA A 73 0.37 -13.91 -4.00
CA ALA A 73 1.71 -13.87 -3.43
C ALA A 73 2.05 -15.15 -2.65
N GLN A 74 1.10 -15.66 -1.87
CA GLN A 74 1.26 -16.93 -1.14
C GLN A 74 1.38 -18.13 -2.08
N GLN A 75 0.62 -18.16 -3.18
CA GLN A 75 0.76 -19.17 -4.21
C GLN A 75 2.12 -19.11 -4.90
N CYS A 76 2.63 -17.92 -5.17
CA CYS A 76 3.97 -17.72 -5.71
C CYS A 76 5.04 -18.37 -4.82
N ALA A 77 4.93 -18.23 -3.49
CA ALA A 77 5.87 -18.81 -2.54
C ALA A 77 5.97 -20.35 -2.66
N ALA A 78 4.89 -21.01 -3.08
CA ALA A 78 4.88 -22.46 -3.29
C ALA A 78 5.45 -22.90 -4.65
N LEU A 79 5.64 -21.98 -5.58
CA LEU A 79 6.07 -22.26 -6.96
C LEU A 79 7.55 -21.95 -7.22
N THR A 80 8.18 -21.17 -6.38
CA THR A 80 9.61 -20.82 -6.51
C THR A 80 10.48 -21.71 -5.64
N GLU A 81 11.74 -21.88 -6.07
CA GLU A 81 12.77 -22.54 -5.25
C GLU A 81 13.39 -21.60 -4.21
N LYS A 82 13.12 -20.27 -4.32
CA LYS A 82 13.59 -19.28 -3.36
C LYS A 82 12.79 -19.34 -2.06
N ASN A 83 13.42 -18.91 -0.98
CA ASN A 83 12.70 -18.66 0.25
C ASN A 83 11.90 -17.37 0.10
N VAL A 84 10.58 -17.47 0.17
CA VAL A 84 9.65 -16.35 0.01
C VAL A 84 8.85 -16.16 1.29
N VAL A 85 8.80 -14.92 1.76
CA VAL A 85 7.98 -14.51 2.90
C VAL A 85 6.98 -13.46 2.43
N VAL A 86 5.70 -13.70 2.63
CA VAL A 86 4.64 -12.73 2.32
C VAL A 86 4.33 -11.90 3.57
N ILE A 87 4.54 -10.59 3.46
CA ILE A 87 4.10 -9.64 4.49
C ILE A 87 2.66 -9.26 4.16
N PRO A 88 1.67 -9.49 5.04
CA PRO A 88 0.26 -9.39 4.70
C PRO A 88 -0.24 -7.92 4.66
N SER A 89 0.45 -7.07 3.93
CA SER A 89 0.06 -5.68 3.71
C SER A 89 -1.18 -5.61 2.82
N LYS A 90 -2.20 -4.90 3.28
CA LYS A 90 -3.49 -4.73 2.60
C LYS A 90 -3.60 -3.41 1.86
N THR A 91 -2.70 -2.50 2.11
CA THR A 91 -2.67 -1.15 1.53
C THR A 91 -1.24 -0.73 1.23
N VAL A 92 -1.07 0.20 0.29
CA VAL A 92 0.23 0.78 -0.03
C VAL A 92 0.86 1.48 1.18
N PRO A 93 0.13 2.30 1.97
CA PRO A 93 0.70 2.88 3.19
C PRO A 93 1.19 1.85 4.20
N GLN A 94 0.53 0.71 4.35
CA GLN A 94 1.04 -0.40 5.16
C GLN A 94 2.35 -0.93 4.63
N GLY A 95 2.46 -1.15 3.31
CA GLY A 95 3.69 -1.61 2.68
C GLY A 95 4.85 -0.65 2.86
N ILE A 96 4.61 0.65 2.74
CA ILE A 96 5.61 1.69 2.96
C ILE A 96 6.08 1.66 4.42
N THR A 97 5.17 1.59 5.38
CA THR A 97 5.51 1.50 6.80
C THR A 97 6.32 0.22 7.10
N ALA A 98 5.96 -0.91 6.51
CA ALA A 98 6.72 -2.14 6.67
C ALA A 98 8.16 -1.98 6.18
N MET A 99 8.36 -1.33 5.02
CA MET A 99 9.71 -1.06 4.49
C MET A 99 10.50 -0.08 5.37
N MET A 100 9.85 0.90 5.98
CA MET A 100 10.50 1.81 6.93
C MET A 100 10.98 1.12 8.21
N ASN A 101 10.46 -0.07 8.52
CA ASN A 101 10.83 -0.89 9.68
C ASN A 101 11.78 -2.04 9.32
N VAL A 102 12.33 -2.06 8.12
CA VAL A 102 13.29 -3.07 7.70
C VAL A 102 14.64 -2.83 8.37
N ASP A 103 15.11 -3.85 9.06
CA ASP A 103 16.51 -3.98 9.46
C ASP A 103 17.20 -4.88 8.43
N PHE A 104 17.99 -4.29 7.55
CA PHE A 104 18.73 -5.02 6.51
C PHE A 104 19.80 -5.95 7.07
N GLU A 105 20.20 -5.76 8.32
CA GLU A 105 21.18 -6.57 9.06
C GLU A 105 20.51 -7.54 10.04
N ALA A 106 19.18 -7.74 9.91
CA ALA A 106 18.45 -8.66 10.78
C ALA A 106 19.10 -10.06 10.81
N PRO A 107 19.16 -10.73 11.98
CA PRO A 107 19.88 -12.00 12.11
C PRO A 107 19.25 -13.12 11.28
N ASP A 108 17.93 -13.10 11.09
CA ASP A 108 17.20 -14.11 10.32
C ASP A 108 15.92 -13.52 9.70
N ALA A 109 15.38 -14.24 8.74
CA ALA A 109 14.18 -13.83 7.99
C ALA A 109 12.93 -13.78 8.88
N GLU A 110 12.81 -14.63 9.89
CA GLU A 110 11.67 -14.65 10.80
C GLU A 110 11.62 -13.39 11.66
N THR A 111 12.74 -12.98 12.24
CA THR A 111 12.85 -11.74 13.02
C THR A 111 12.46 -10.54 12.17
N LEU A 112 12.96 -10.46 10.92
CA LEU A 112 12.63 -9.38 10.00
C LEU A 112 11.14 -9.41 9.61
N ALA A 113 10.60 -10.58 9.27
CA ALA A 113 9.19 -10.76 8.92
C ALA A 113 8.26 -10.31 10.06
N ASN A 114 8.59 -10.68 11.29
CA ASN A 114 7.81 -10.29 12.48
C ASN A 114 7.82 -8.77 12.68
N ALA A 115 8.97 -8.12 12.57
CA ALA A 115 9.07 -6.66 12.70
C ALA A 115 8.26 -5.93 11.63
N MET A 116 8.35 -6.37 10.37
CA MET A 116 7.58 -5.79 9.28
C MET A 116 6.07 -6.02 9.46
N THR A 117 5.66 -7.22 9.84
CA THR A 117 4.24 -7.58 10.04
C THR A 117 3.63 -6.82 11.22
N ASP A 118 4.34 -6.72 12.33
CA ASP A 118 3.88 -6.00 13.51
C ASP A 118 3.65 -4.51 13.22
N SER A 119 4.47 -3.92 12.34
CA SER A 119 4.33 -2.51 11.94
C SER A 119 3.02 -2.19 11.21
N LEU A 120 2.39 -3.18 10.58
CA LEU A 120 1.15 -2.98 9.81
C LEU A 120 -0.02 -2.52 10.68
N SER A 121 -0.09 -3.01 11.92
CA SER A 121 -1.19 -2.70 12.84
C SER A 121 -1.22 -1.23 13.29
N GLY A 122 -0.10 -0.52 13.17
CA GLY A 122 -0.01 0.91 13.48
C GLY A 122 -0.51 1.85 12.39
N VAL A 123 -0.88 1.31 11.22
CA VAL A 123 -1.29 2.11 10.05
C VAL A 123 -2.80 2.10 9.90
N THR A 124 -3.40 3.28 9.85
CA THR A 124 -4.77 3.48 9.40
C THR A 124 -4.76 4.08 8.01
N THR A 125 -5.41 3.42 7.05
CA THR A 125 -5.47 3.88 5.66
C THR A 125 -6.86 4.40 5.32
N ALA A 126 -6.92 5.62 4.81
CA ALA A 126 -8.10 6.19 4.17
C ALA A 126 -7.83 6.40 2.68
N GLN A 127 -8.84 6.14 1.87
CA GLN A 127 -8.80 6.33 0.43
C GLN A 127 -9.95 7.24 0.02
N ILE A 128 -9.67 8.18 -0.88
CA ILE A 128 -10.68 9.08 -1.44
C ILE A 128 -10.79 8.80 -2.94
N THR A 129 -12.01 8.62 -3.39
CA THR A 129 -12.36 8.48 -4.80
C THR A 129 -13.68 9.21 -5.07
N TYR A 130 -14.17 9.13 -6.28
CA TYR A 130 -15.47 9.67 -6.66
C TYR A 130 -16.37 8.58 -7.24
N ALA A 131 -17.68 8.78 -7.12
CA ALA A 131 -18.66 7.85 -7.63
C ALA A 131 -18.81 7.99 -9.15
N ALA A 132 -18.62 6.88 -9.87
CA ALA A 132 -18.81 6.83 -11.32
C ALA A 132 -20.30 6.72 -11.73
N ARG A 133 -21.19 6.45 -10.77
CA ARG A 133 -22.63 6.30 -10.97
C ARG A 133 -23.38 6.44 -9.64
N ASP A 134 -24.68 6.66 -9.73
CA ASP A 134 -25.57 6.60 -8.57
C ASP A 134 -25.56 5.20 -7.96
N SER A 135 -25.52 5.12 -6.66
CA SER A 135 -25.58 3.86 -5.92
C SER A 135 -26.10 4.08 -4.50
N ASP A 136 -26.57 2.99 -3.87
CA ASP A 136 -26.86 2.92 -2.45
C ASP A 136 -25.90 1.89 -1.86
N PHE A 137 -25.08 2.32 -0.93
CA PHE A 137 -24.07 1.49 -0.31
C PHE A 137 -23.98 1.80 1.18
N ASP A 138 -24.12 0.76 2.01
CA ASP A 138 -24.06 0.85 3.48
C ASP A 138 -25.00 1.95 4.08
N GLY A 139 -26.15 2.17 3.47
CA GLY A 139 -27.12 3.18 3.91
C GLY A 139 -26.80 4.62 3.48
N PHE A 140 -25.79 4.81 2.62
CA PHE A 140 -25.47 6.09 1.99
C PHE A 140 -26.10 6.18 0.60
N ASP A 141 -26.88 7.25 0.35
CA ASP A 141 -27.35 7.61 -0.99
C ASP A 141 -26.23 8.36 -1.71
N ILE A 142 -25.57 7.66 -2.62
CA ILE A 142 -24.40 8.16 -3.35
C ILE A 142 -24.83 8.57 -4.74
N LYS A 143 -24.53 9.80 -5.14
CA LYS A 143 -24.78 10.32 -6.49
C LYS A 143 -23.52 10.33 -7.32
N GLU A 144 -23.67 10.16 -8.62
CA GLU A 144 -22.55 10.29 -9.57
C GLU A 144 -21.80 11.61 -9.34
N GLY A 145 -20.48 11.53 -9.24
CA GLY A 145 -19.61 12.66 -8.97
C GLY A 145 -19.41 13.01 -7.49
N ASP A 146 -20.15 12.38 -6.57
CA ASP A 146 -19.88 12.54 -5.15
C ASP A 146 -18.52 11.96 -4.78
N TYR A 147 -17.83 12.60 -3.85
CA TYR A 147 -16.58 12.07 -3.28
C TYR A 147 -16.89 11.07 -2.18
N LEU A 148 -16.14 9.99 -2.18
CA LEU A 148 -16.22 8.88 -1.22
C LEU A 148 -14.93 8.76 -0.46
N ALA A 149 -15.01 8.58 0.85
CA ALA A 149 -13.88 8.15 1.67
C ALA A 149 -14.12 6.72 2.18
N LEU A 150 -13.15 5.87 1.96
CA LEU A 150 -13.06 4.53 2.53
C LEU A 150 -11.98 4.55 3.59
N GLU A 151 -12.28 4.06 4.79
CA GLU A 151 -11.30 3.88 5.86
C GLU A 151 -11.25 2.41 6.23
N GLU A 152 -10.07 1.83 6.16
CA GLU A 152 -9.87 0.39 6.35
C GLU A 152 -10.82 -0.47 5.47
N GLY A 153 -11.05 -0.03 4.24
CA GLY A 153 -11.92 -0.70 3.27
C GLY A 153 -13.42 -0.52 3.50
N LYS A 154 -13.83 0.24 4.52
CA LYS A 154 -15.24 0.54 4.81
C LYS A 154 -15.57 1.96 4.45
N LEU A 155 -16.81 2.20 3.98
CA LEU A 155 -17.26 3.55 3.67
C LEU A 155 -17.30 4.40 4.94
N PHE A 156 -16.44 5.42 4.98
CA PHE A 156 -16.37 6.41 6.06
C PHE A 156 -17.41 7.51 5.87
N GLY A 157 -17.58 7.98 4.64
CA GLY A 157 -18.50 9.04 4.32
C GLY A 157 -18.50 9.40 2.85
N THR A 158 -19.48 10.20 2.48
CA THR A 158 -19.65 10.76 1.15
C THR A 158 -19.96 12.25 1.25
N GLU A 159 -19.43 13.03 0.33
CA GLU A 159 -19.63 14.48 0.24
C GLU A 159 -19.58 14.95 -1.21
N LYS A 160 -20.32 16.02 -1.50
CA LYS A 160 -20.23 16.72 -2.79
C LYS A 160 -18.96 17.54 -2.92
N SER A 161 -18.44 18.01 -1.80
CA SER A 161 -17.20 18.80 -1.71
C SER A 161 -16.06 17.93 -1.18
N LEU A 162 -14.98 17.84 -1.96
CA LEU A 162 -13.76 17.18 -1.53
C LEU A 162 -13.20 17.81 -0.25
N GLN A 163 -13.24 19.14 -0.15
CA GLN A 163 -12.75 19.86 1.01
C GLN A 163 -13.51 19.49 2.29
N ASN A 164 -14.84 19.34 2.21
CA ASN A 164 -15.64 18.92 3.37
C ASN A 164 -15.30 17.49 3.79
N LEU A 165 -15.08 16.60 2.83
CA LEU A 165 -14.70 15.22 3.12
C LEU A 165 -13.32 15.15 3.78
N LEU A 166 -12.35 15.92 3.27
CA LEU A 166 -11.01 16.03 3.85
C LEU A 166 -11.04 16.56 5.27
N LYS A 167 -11.88 17.57 5.56
CA LYS A 167 -12.08 18.09 6.92
C LYS A 167 -12.59 17.02 7.88
N LYS A 168 -13.56 16.21 7.45
CA LYS A 168 -14.10 15.09 8.24
C LYS A 168 -13.03 14.04 8.54
N LEU A 169 -12.20 13.70 7.55
CA LEU A 169 -11.09 12.79 7.73
C LEU A 169 -10.02 13.36 8.68
N ALA A 170 -9.71 14.65 8.57
CA ALA A 170 -8.77 15.32 9.46
C ALA A 170 -9.26 15.34 10.91
N GLU A 171 -10.55 15.61 11.14
CA GLU A 171 -11.16 15.52 12.48
C GLU A 171 -11.09 14.09 13.04
N ASN A 172 -11.29 13.08 12.19
CA ASN A 172 -11.19 11.69 12.59
C ASN A 172 -9.74 11.31 12.95
N ALA A 173 -8.76 11.76 12.18
CA ALA A 173 -7.34 11.59 12.48
C ALA A 173 -6.97 12.23 13.83
N LYS A 174 -7.48 13.43 14.10
CA LYS A 174 -7.29 14.11 15.39
C LYS A 174 -7.87 13.31 16.56
N LYS A 175 -9.08 12.77 16.41
CA LYS A 175 -9.72 11.94 17.45
C LYS A 175 -8.93 10.66 17.76
N ARG A 176 -8.16 10.17 16.81
CA ARG A 176 -7.29 9.00 16.95
C ARG A 176 -5.90 9.36 17.49
N ASP A 177 -5.63 10.62 17.73
CA ASP A 177 -4.30 11.10 18.15
C ASP A 177 -3.21 10.72 17.15
N ALA A 178 -3.52 10.86 15.86
CA ALA A 178 -2.59 10.55 14.79
C ALA A 178 -1.38 11.50 14.84
N SER A 179 -0.20 10.94 15.00
CA SER A 179 1.05 11.69 15.13
C SER A 179 1.82 11.85 13.83
N PHE A 180 1.49 11.04 12.83
CA PHE A 180 2.11 11.09 11.51
C PHE A 180 1.06 10.81 10.43
N ILE A 181 0.98 11.69 9.43
CA ILE A 181 0.02 11.58 8.33
C ILE A 181 0.78 11.70 7.01
N SER A 182 0.63 10.71 6.15
CA SER A 182 1.13 10.73 4.78
C SER A 182 -0.01 10.88 3.79
N LEU A 183 0.16 11.75 2.83
CA LEU A 183 -0.78 11.97 1.72
C LEU A 183 -0.15 11.52 0.41
N TYR A 184 -0.87 10.66 -0.29
CA TYR A 184 -0.53 10.21 -1.64
C TYR A 184 -1.63 10.66 -2.59
N PHE A 185 -1.27 11.17 -3.75
CA PHE A 185 -2.24 11.65 -4.72
C PHE A 185 -2.04 10.98 -6.09
N GLY A 186 -3.16 10.76 -6.77
CA GLY A 186 -3.20 10.16 -8.09
C GLY A 186 -3.04 11.16 -9.22
N GLU A 187 -3.09 10.65 -10.44
CA GLU A 187 -2.87 11.40 -11.68
C GLU A 187 -3.86 12.57 -11.87
N ASP A 188 -5.09 12.41 -11.39
CA ASP A 188 -6.15 13.43 -11.53
C ASP A 188 -6.05 14.57 -10.50
N VAL A 189 -5.08 14.53 -9.61
CA VAL A 189 -4.88 15.54 -8.54
C VAL A 189 -3.56 16.27 -8.79
N THR A 190 -3.60 17.60 -8.76
CA THR A 190 -2.41 18.43 -8.87
C THR A 190 -1.64 18.47 -7.53
N GLU A 191 -0.34 18.77 -7.61
CA GLU A 191 0.49 18.97 -6.41
C GLU A 191 -0.06 20.08 -5.51
N GLU A 192 -0.57 21.17 -6.11
CA GLU A 192 -1.18 22.29 -5.39
C GLU A 192 -2.43 21.86 -4.60
N GLU A 193 -3.28 21.02 -5.20
CA GLU A 193 -4.45 20.44 -4.54
C GLU A 193 -4.04 19.51 -3.40
N ALA A 194 -3.02 18.70 -3.60
CA ALA A 194 -2.47 17.81 -2.57
C ALA A 194 -1.87 18.59 -1.40
N GLN A 195 -1.13 19.67 -1.68
CA GLN A 195 -0.57 20.56 -0.64
C GLN A 195 -1.68 21.26 0.15
N ALA A 196 -2.74 21.73 -0.51
CA ALA A 196 -3.91 22.31 0.16
C ALA A 196 -4.61 21.30 1.06
N ALA A 197 -4.73 20.04 0.63
CA ALA A 197 -5.23 18.96 1.46
C ALA A 197 -4.33 18.70 2.68
N GLY A 198 -3.02 18.64 2.48
CA GLY A 198 -2.04 18.48 3.55
C GLY A 198 -2.18 19.56 4.63
N LYS A 199 -2.39 20.80 4.22
CA LYS A 199 -2.61 21.91 5.16
C LYS A 199 -3.84 21.75 6.02
N LEU A 200 -4.92 21.17 5.50
CA LEU A 200 -6.12 20.87 6.30
C LEU A 200 -5.82 19.89 7.44
N PHE A 201 -4.96 18.91 7.19
CA PHE A 201 -4.53 17.95 8.21
C PHE A 201 -3.57 18.58 9.22
N GLU A 202 -2.63 19.41 8.77
CA GLU A 202 -1.72 20.16 9.66
C GLU A 202 -2.50 21.07 10.62
N ASP A 203 -3.49 21.80 10.11
CA ASP A 203 -4.34 22.70 10.91
C ASP A 203 -5.21 21.94 11.92
N ALA A 204 -5.64 20.73 11.60
CA ALA A 204 -6.47 19.90 12.46
C ALA A 204 -5.66 19.11 13.49
N CYS A 205 -4.45 18.67 13.13
CA CYS A 205 -3.56 17.81 13.92
C CYS A 205 -2.18 18.50 14.07
N PRO A 206 -2.07 19.59 14.88
CA PRO A 206 -0.83 20.35 15.05
C PRO A 206 0.26 19.56 15.79
#